data_cc137ce604d32d7e1e95ef9c2212ebd8
#
_entry.id   cc137ce604d32d7e1e95ef9c2212ebd8
#
_cell.length_a   1.000
_cell.length_b   1.000
_cell.length_c   1.000
_cell.angle_alpha   90.00
_cell.angle_beta   90.00
_cell.angle_gamma   90.00
#
_symmetry.space_group_name_H-M   'P 1'
#
loop_
_entity.id
_entity.type
_entity.pdbx_description
1 polymer ?
#
loop_
_entity_poly.entity_id
_entity_poly.type
_entity_poly.pdbx_seq_one_letter_code
_entity_poly.pdbx_strand_id
1 'polypeptide(L)'
;MFGLARTAAVSNPNRLKNPISRNNSSEYDVEIGERTPLLLTKVIHESSQDRRNRQIQTIQTTALLGILALVLFLLIGIIIAIYLMLLQVPRPWPVSHPFYLVERPTWWSDSAALEASPLNKSAVTNLIVMHTGGEPCHDQITCSQAAREAQITAWKHRATHIPYNFLIGGDGKTYEARGWKGQHGFSELPGMNDTIVVGLIGNYNNKRPDDVLFAETKALITESIRRFSLSPAYRMYGVVYRSMPEKNAPALYAELKRWNHWRGFVTV
;
A
#
# COMPACT_ATOMS: atom_id res chain seq x y z
N MET A 1 -35.04 -9.93 27.30
CA MET A 1 -34.57 -10.36 28.64
C MET A 1 -33.24 -9.65 28.82
N PHE A 2 -33.27 -8.51 29.50
CA PHE A 2 -32.87 -8.24 30.86
C PHE A 2 -31.39 -8.62 31.08
N GLY A 3 -30.48 -7.78 31.53
CA GLY A 3 -30.68 -6.64 32.41
C GLY A 3 -29.46 -5.74 32.51
N LEU A 4 -29.75 -4.57 32.86
CA LEU A 4 -28.97 -3.46 33.37
C LEU A 4 -28.36 -3.73 34.77
N ALA A 5 -27.19 -3.10 35.06
CA ALA A 5 -26.86 -2.52 36.36
C ALA A 5 -25.61 -1.64 36.14
N ARG A 6 -25.59 -0.33 36.20
CA ARG A 6 -25.79 0.66 37.31
C ARG A 6 -25.06 0.28 38.59
N THR A 7 -24.14 1.07 39.02
CA THR A 7 -24.12 2.17 40.00
C THR A 7 -22.73 2.21 40.61
N ALA A 8 -22.14 3.18 41.24
CA ALA A 8 -22.52 4.53 41.63
C ALA A 8 -21.25 5.19 42.22
N ALA A 9 -21.27 6.48 42.22
CA ALA A 9 -20.37 7.41 42.88
C ALA A 9 -20.54 7.42 44.40
N VAL A 10 -19.47 7.79 45.15
CA VAL A 10 -19.50 8.42 46.50
C VAL A 10 -18.17 9.16 46.65
N SER A 11 -18.10 10.44 46.55
CA SER A 11 -18.22 11.60 47.43
C SER A 11 -17.36 11.57 48.71
N ASN A 12 -16.42 12.48 48.73
CA ASN A 12 -15.98 13.49 49.76
C ASN A 12 -16.63 13.39 51.16
N PRO A 13 -16.17 14.04 52.26
CA PRO A 13 -15.19 15.12 52.45
C PRO A 13 -14.46 15.07 53.80
N ASN A 14 -13.78 16.19 54.11
CA ASN A 14 -13.46 16.82 55.40
C ASN A 14 -11.96 16.87 55.71
N ARG A 15 -11.44 18.04 55.78
CA ARG A 15 -11.60 19.21 56.65
C ARG A 15 -10.58 19.25 57.82
N LEU A 16 -9.84 20.35 57.80
CA LEU A 16 -9.38 21.16 58.90
C LEU A 16 -8.39 20.61 59.93
N LYS A 17 -7.24 21.23 60.04
CA LYS A 17 -7.02 22.21 61.12
C LYS A 17 -5.57 22.70 61.14
N ASN A 18 -5.41 24.02 61.08
CA ASN A 18 -4.29 24.74 61.68
C ASN A 18 -4.34 24.60 63.21
N PRO A 19 -3.25 24.72 63.88
CA PRO A 19 -3.18 25.74 64.90
C PRO A 19 -1.92 26.62 64.84
N ILE A 20 -2.18 27.86 65.12
CA ILE A 20 -1.35 28.96 65.53
C ILE A 20 -0.63 28.63 66.87
N SER A 21 0.62 29.00 66.99
CA SER A 21 1.29 29.35 68.26
C SER A 21 2.50 30.22 67.90
N ARG A 22 2.45 31.43 68.07
CA ARG A 22 2.62 32.42 69.11
C ARG A 22 4.04 32.35 69.76
N ASN A 23 4.73 33.45 69.49
CA ASN A 23 5.66 34.25 70.31
C ASN A 23 6.81 33.57 71.03
N ASN A 24 7.99 34.08 70.71
CA ASN A 24 8.73 34.82 71.76
C ASN A 24 9.69 35.80 71.11
N SER A 25 9.44 37.03 71.42
CA SER A 25 10.32 38.17 71.32
C SER A 25 11.45 38.02 72.33
N SER A 26 12.67 38.06 71.85
CA SER A 26 13.78 38.53 72.67
C SER A 26 14.50 39.63 71.90
N GLU A 27 14.19 40.81 72.36
CA GLU A 27 14.83 42.07 72.11
C GLU A 27 16.27 41.96 72.56
N TYR A 28 17.23 42.01 71.64
CA TYR A 28 18.61 42.36 71.93
C TYR A 28 18.91 43.65 71.15
N ASP A 29 18.93 44.72 71.93
CA ASP A 29 19.58 45.98 71.54
C ASP A 29 21.04 45.69 71.21
N VAL A 30 21.40 45.81 69.95
CA VAL A 30 22.78 45.88 69.49
C VAL A 30 22.98 47.31 68.95
N GLU A 31 23.72 48.08 69.74
CA GLU A 31 24.28 49.37 69.34
C GLU A 31 24.91 49.25 67.93
N ILE A 32 24.39 49.97 66.99
CA ILE A 32 24.93 50.07 65.66
C ILE A 32 26.13 51.01 65.70
N GLY A 33 27.29 50.39 65.80
CA GLY A 33 28.54 51.04 65.53
C GLY A 33 28.66 51.33 64.02
N GLU A 34 28.65 52.56 63.69
CA GLU A 34 28.71 53.18 62.38
C GLU A 34 30.06 52.92 61.68
N ARG A 35 30.40 51.73 61.28
CA ARG A 35 31.53 51.37 60.41
C ARG A 35 31.43 50.02 59.76
N THR A 36 30.46 49.73 58.87
CA THR A 36 30.70 48.79 57.78
C THR A 36 29.54 48.68 56.79
N PRO A 37 29.25 49.63 55.92
CA PRO A 37 28.26 49.47 54.88
C PRO A 37 28.82 49.00 53.55
N LEU A 38 30.09 49.22 53.26
CA LEU A 38 30.63 49.08 51.91
C LEU A 38 30.89 47.64 51.45
N LEU A 39 31.28 46.74 52.37
CA LEU A 39 31.55 45.32 52.01
C LEU A 39 30.28 44.50 51.91
N LEU A 40 29.29 44.74 52.78
CA LEU A 40 28.03 43.98 52.80
C LEU A 40 27.19 44.34 51.56
N THR A 41 27.13 45.62 51.15
CA THR A 41 26.45 46.04 49.94
C THR A 41 27.11 45.49 48.69
N LYS A 42 28.42 45.35 48.64
CA LYS A 42 29.15 44.77 47.53
C LYS A 42 28.87 43.27 47.39
N VAL A 43 28.83 42.50 48.50
CA VAL A 43 28.52 41.08 48.48
C VAL A 43 27.06 40.82 48.11
N ILE A 44 26.12 41.62 48.58
CA ILE A 44 24.70 41.50 48.19
C ILE A 44 24.49 41.85 46.75
N HIS A 45 25.15 42.86 46.22
CA HIS A 45 25.06 43.25 44.81
C HIS A 45 25.66 42.19 43.90
N GLU A 46 26.79 41.57 44.27
CA GLU A 46 27.46 40.50 43.53
C GLU A 46 26.61 39.20 43.52
N SER A 47 25.99 38.84 44.66
CA SER A 47 25.08 37.68 44.73
C SER A 47 23.78 37.88 43.93
N SER A 48 23.26 39.08 43.88
CA SER A 48 22.06 39.40 43.10
C SER A 48 22.33 39.43 41.58
N GLN A 49 23.51 39.81 41.16
CA GLN A 49 23.92 39.80 39.78
C GLN A 49 24.23 38.38 39.31
N ASP A 50 24.78 37.51 40.14
CA ASP A 50 25.01 36.11 39.83
C ASP A 50 23.68 35.32 39.67
N ARG A 51 22.69 35.59 40.54
CA ARG A 51 21.32 35.03 40.38
C ARG A 51 20.65 35.49 39.09
N ARG A 52 20.81 36.76 38.71
CA ARG A 52 20.23 37.30 37.48
C ARG A 52 20.88 36.68 36.25
N ASN A 53 22.21 36.51 36.26
CA ASN A 53 22.96 35.87 35.19
C ASN A 53 22.56 34.40 35.03
N ARG A 54 22.35 33.65 36.14
CA ARG A 54 21.87 32.25 36.10
C ARG A 54 20.44 32.18 35.55
N GLN A 55 19.56 33.09 35.92
CA GLN A 55 18.21 33.16 35.34
C GLN A 55 18.22 33.43 33.83
N ILE A 56 19.07 34.35 33.37
CA ILE A 56 19.21 34.66 31.93
C ILE A 56 19.78 33.43 31.20
N GLN A 57 20.77 32.74 31.74
CA GLN A 57 21.31 31.52 31.14
C GLN A 57 20.27 30.40 31.08
N THR A 58 19.46 30.20 32.12
CA THR A 58 18.39 29.16 32.08
C THR A 58 17.31 29.49 31.06
N ILE A 59 16.92 30.75 30.91
CA ILE A 59 15.96 31.20 29.89
C ILE A 59 16.53 31.01 28.48
N GLN A 60 17.81 31.32 28.26
CA GLN A 60 18.45 31.12 26.96
C GLN A 60 18.59 29.64 26.60
N THR A 61 18.96 28.79 27.57
CA THR A 61 19.05 27.32 27.32
C THR A 61 17.69 26.68 27.06
N THR A 62 16.63 27.08 27.75
CA THR A 62 15.27 26.58 27.49
C THR A 62 14.73 27.04 26.14
N ALA A 63 15.03 28.31 25.74
CA ALA A 63 14.66 28.80 24.43
C ALA A 63 15.42 28.08 23.30
N LEU A 64 16.70 27.82 23.46
CA LEU A 64 17.51 27.04 22.53
C LEU A 64 17.00 25.58 22.39
N LEU A 65 16.66 24.94 23.49
CA LEU A 65 16.06 23.60 23.47
C LEU A 65 14.71 23.58 22.78
N GLY A 66 13.89 24.61 22.98
CA GLY A 66 12.60 24.78 22.28
C GLY A 66 12.77 24.93 20.77
N ILE A 67 13.70 25.76 20.34
CA ILE A 67 14.03 25.96 18.91
C ILE A 67 14.56 24.63 18.32
N LEU A 68 15.45 23.95 19.02
CA LEU A 68 16.00 22.67 18.56
C LEU A 68 14.90 21.61 18.39
N ALA A 69 13.99 21.52 19.34
CA ALA A 69 12.84 20.61 19.26
C ALA A 69 11.94 20.94 18.06
N LEU A 70 11.67 22.22 17.80
CA LEU A 70 10.86 22.67 16.68
C LEU A 70 11.52 22.34 15.34
N VAL A 71 12.82 22.56 15.21
CA VAL A 71 13.58 22.17 14.01
C VAL A 71 13.56 20.66 13.80
N LEU A 72 13.69 19.88 14.87
CA LEU A 72 13.61 18.43 14.78
C LEU A 72 12.23 17.95 14.29
N PHE A 73 11.15 18.54 14.79
CA PHE A 73 9.80 18.26 14.32
C PHE A 73 9.60 18.59 12.85
N LEU A 74 10.14 19.72 12.39
CA LEU A 74 10.09 20.10 10.98
C LEU A 74 10.86 19.10 10.10
N LEU A 75 12.05 18.69 10.53
CA LEU A 75 12.84 17.69 9.79
C LEU A 75 12.13 16.34 9.70
N ILE A 76 11.52 15.88 10.79
CA ILE A 76 10.71 14.65 10.79
C ILE A 76 9.52 14.80 9.83
N GLY A 77 8.83 15.92 9.85
CA GLY A 77 7.73 16.21 8.92
C GLY A 77 8.16 16.17 7.45
N ILE A 78 9.31 16.76 7.13
CA ILE A 78 9.89 16.72 5.79
C ILE A 78 10.26 15.29 5.38
N ILE A 79 10.88 14.51 6.27
CA ILE A 79 11.25 13.12 6.01
C ILE A 79 10.00 12.28 5.73
N ILE A 80 8.94 12.44 6.53
CA ILE A 80 7.66 11.76 6.33
C ILE A 80 7.03 12.17 4.98
N ALA A 81 7.06 13.46 4.65
CA ALA A 81 6.53 13.96 3.37
C ALA A 81 7.29 13.38 2.17
N ILE A 82 8.62 13.35 2.23
CA ILE A 82 9.48 12.74 1.20
C ILE A 82 9.21 11.23 1.12
N TYR A 83 9.10 10.55 2.26
CA TYR A 83 8.79 9.12 2.31
C TYR A 83 7.43 8.82 1.67
N LEU A 84 6.39 9.59 2.00
CA LEU A 84 5.07 9.46 1.38
C LEU A 84 5.10 9.77 -0.12
N MET A 85 5.90 10.74 -0.55
CA MET A 85 6.09 11.05 -1.96
C MET A 85 6.81 9.93 -2.72
N LEU A 86 7.81 9.29 -2.11
CA LEU A 86 8.52 8.15 -2.67
C LEU A 86 7.65 6.87 -2.71
N LEU A 87 6.67 6.75 -1.82
CA LEU A 87 5.69 5.66 -1.85
C LEU A 87 4.67 5.81 -2.99
N GLN A 88 4.54 6.99 -3.59
CA GLN A 88 3.76 7.17 -4.81
C GLN A 88 4.55 6.56 -5.97
N VAL A 89 4.35 5.25 -6.18
CA VAL A 89 4.92 4.55 -7.34
C VAL A 89 4.50 5.30 -8.59
N PRO A 90 5.44 5.90 -9.36
CA PRO A 90 5.07 6.55 -10.60
C PRO A 90 4.39 5.51 -11.48
N ARG A 91 3.19 5.82 -11.95
CA ARG A 91 2.49 4.94 -12.89
C ARG A 91 3.41 4.77 -14.10
N PRO A 92 3.78 3.54 -14.48
CA PRO A 92 4.77 3.31 -15.54
C PRO A 92 4.34 3.82 -16.92
N TRP A 93 3.04 4.19 -17.05
CA TRP A 93 2.43 4.70 -18.28
C TRP A 93 1.40 5.77 -17.94
N PRO A 94 1.17 6.76 -18.82
CA PRO A 94 -0.01 7.59 -18.73
C PRO A 94 -1.22 6.70 -19.04
N VAL A 95 -1.86 6.17 -18.01
CA VAL A 95 -3.06 5.34 -18.16
C VAL A 95 -4.22 6.27 -18.39
N SER A 96 -4.63 6.40 -19.64
CA SER A 96 -5.84 7.14 -20.05
C SER A 96 -7.13 6.34 -19.81
N HIS A 97 -7.00 5.04 -19.48
CA HIS A 97 -8.10 4.12 -19.27
C HIS A 97 -8.16 3.74 -17.76
N PRO A 98 -9.30 3.94 -17.08
CA PRO A 98 -9.46 3.50 -15.72
C PRO A 98 -9.48 1.97 -15.65
N PHE A 99 -8.86 1.39 -14.61
CA PHE A 99 -8.86 -0.05 -14.38
C PHE A 99 -10.22 -0.51 -13.81
N TYR A 100 -10.86 -1.48 -14.46
CA TYR A 100 -12.12 -2.05 -14.02
C TYR A 100 -11.99 -3.55 -13.71
N LEU A 101 -12.09 -3.91 -12.44
CA LEU A 101 -12.06 -5.30 -12.00
C LEU A 101 -13.47 -5.83 -11.77
N VAL A 102 -13.81 -6.93 -12.44
CA VAL A 102 -14.96 -7.76 -12.15
C VAL A 102 -14.47 -8.93 -11.30
N GLU A 103 -14.77 -8.88 -10.01
CA GLU A 103 -14.34 -9.90 -9.06
C GLU A 103 -14.99 -11.26 -9.38
N ARG A 104 -14.29 -12.33 -9.06
CA ARG A 104 -14.74 -13.71 -9.34
C ARG A 104 -16.16 -14.02 -8.87
N PRO A 105 -16.63 -13.64 -7.67
CA PRO A 105 -17.99 -13.93 -7.24
C PRO A 105 -19.08 -13.31 -8.11
N THR A 106 -18.76 -12.24 -8.85
CA THR A 106 -19.72 -11.56 -9.72
C THR A 106 -20.05 -12.37 -10.97
N TRP A 107 -19.08 -13.11 -11.51
CA TRP A 107 -19.26 -13.89 -12.73
C TRP A 107 -19.30 -15.40 -12.48
N TRP A 108 -18.89 -15.87 -11.30
CA TRP A 108 -18.84 -17.26 -10.91
C TRP A 108 -19.40 -17.44 -9.50
N SER A 109 -20.53 -18.12 -9.36
CA SER A 109 -21.26 -18.26 -8.10
C SER A 109 -20.84 -19.47 -7.25
N ASP A 110 -19.92 -20.31 -7.71
CA ASP A 110 -19.44 -21.44 -6.94
C ASP A 110 -18.57 -20.94 -5.77
N SER A 111 -19.05 -21.27 -4.56
CA SER A 111 -18.36 -20.93 -3.31
C SER A 111 -17.17 -21.83 -3.00
N ALA A 112 -16.89 -22.84 -3.83
CA ALA A 112 -15.70 -23.66 -3.67
C ALA A 112 -14.47 -22.75 -3.68
N ALA A 113 -13.76 -22.72 -2.56
CA ALA A 113 -12.54 -21.94 -2.42
C ALA A 113 -11.60 -22.27 -3.57
N LEU A 114 -11.05 -21.25 -4.21
CA LEU A 114 -10.06 -21.44 -5.26
C LEU A 114 -8.84 -22.13 -4.64
N GLU A 115 -8.72 -23.43 -4.79
CA GLU A 115 -7.55 -24.21 -4.38
C GLU A 115 -6.38 -23.96 -5.34
N ALA A 116 -5.90 -22.73 -5.38
CA ALA A 116 -4.69 -22.41 -6.09
C ALA A 116 -3.54 -22.31 -5.10
N SER A 117 -2.41 -22.94 -5.42
CA SER A 117 -1.19 -22.72 -4.64
C SER A 117 -0.88 -21.22 -4.56
N PRO A 118 -0.43 -20.73 -3.42
CA PRO A 118 -0.19 -19.30 -3.24
C PRO A 118 0.92 -18.79 -4.17
N LEU A 119 0.69 -17.64 -4.81
CA LEU A 119 1.68 -16.94 -5.60
C LEU A 119 2.56 -16.09 -4.69
N ASN A 120 3.87 -16.23 -4.80
CA ASN A 120 4.82 -15.37 -4.09
C ASN A 120 4.89 -13.99 -4.78
N LYS A 121 4.12 -13.03 -4.31
CA LYS A 121 4.00 -11.69 -4.91
C LYS A 121 5.34 -10.97 -5.08
N SER A 122 6.26 -11.14 -4.14
CA SER A 122 7.57 -10.48 -4.18
C SER A 122 8.49 -11.06 -5.26
N ALA A 123 8.18 -12.24 -5.78
CA ALA A 123 8.96 -12.93 -6.80
C ALA A 123 8.39 -12.80 -8.22
N VAL A 124 7.19 -12.20 -8.38
CA VAL A 124 6.54 -12.12 -9.71
C VAL A 124 7.27 -11.14 -10.60
N THR A 125 7.98 -11.68 -11.58
CA THR A 125 8.79 -10.95 -12.55
C THR A 125 8.38 -11.21 -14.00
N ASN A 126 7.49 -12.17 -14.23
CA ASN A 126 7.05 -12.55 -15.56
C ASN A 126 5.55 -12.32 -15.75
N LEU A 127 5.20 -11.85 -16.93
CA LEU A 127 3.83 -11.68 -17.40
C LEU A 127 3.70 -12.43 -18.72
N ILE A 128 2.76 -13.35 -18.79
CA ILE A 128 2.40 -14.04 -20.03
C ILE A 128 1.06 -13.50 -20.51
N VAL A 129 0.98 -13.05 -21.74
CA VAL A 129 -0.24 -12.59 -22.37
C VAL A 129 -0.56 -13.50 -23.55
N MET A 130 -1.78 -14.04 -23.55
CA MET A 130 -2.24 -14.94 -24.61
C MET A 130 -3.73 -14.70 -24.89
N HIS A 131 -4.26 -15.26 -25.96
CA HIS A 131 -5.71 -15.26 -26.22
C HIS A 131 -6.38 -16.52 -25.65
N THR A 132 -7.69 -16.45 -25.45
CA THR A 132 -8.45 -17.63 -24.99
C THR A 132 -8.80 -18.59 -26.14
N GLY A 133 -8.77 -18.12 -27.40
CA GLY A 133 -9.14 -18.88 -28.59
C GLY A 133 -10.65 -19.05 -28.82
N GLY A 134 -11.49 -18.57 -27.87
CA GLY A 134 -12.95 -18.60 -27.99
C GLY A 134 -13.53 -17.40 -28.74
N GLU A 135 -14.86 -17.27 -28.66
CA GLU A 135 -15.55 -16.12 -29.25
C GLU A 135 -15.24 -14.82 -28.49
N PRO A 136 -15.13 -13.69 -29.18
CA PRO A 136 -14.97 -12.40 -28.53
C PRO A 136 -16.26 -12.00 -27.83
N CYS A 137 -16.13 -11.18 -26.79
CA CYS A 137 -17.24 -10.60 -26.04
C CYS A 137 -17.17 -9.08 -26.06
N HIS A 138 -18.32 -8.39 -25.89
CA HIS A 138 -18.40 -6.94 -26.06
C HIS A 138 -19.15 -6.21 -24.92
N ASP A 139 -19.74 -6.95 -24.01
CA ASP A 139 -20.43 -6.43 -22.83
C ASP A 139 -20.19 -7.35 -21.61
N GLN A 140 -20.55 -6.87 -20.42
CA GLN A 140 -20.28 -7.60 -19.18
C GLN A 140 -21.01 -8.97 -19.12
N ILE A 141 -22.16 -9.13 -19.74
CA ILE A 141 -22.93 -10.36 -19.73
C ILE A 141 -22.20 -11.41 -20.57
N THR A 142 -21.87 -11.08 -21.80
CA THR A 142 -21.18 -11.98 -22.72
C THR A 142 -19.74 -12.28 -22.28
N CYS A 143 -19.03 -11.29 -21.71
CA CYS A 143 -17.69 -11.52 -21.18
C CYS A 143 -17.70 -12.37 -19.91
N SER A 144 -18.68 -12.20 -19.01
CA SER A 144 -18.89 -13.11 -17.88
C SER A 144 -19.22 -14.52 -18.33
N GLN A 145 -20.01 -14.69 -19.40
CA GLN A 145 -20.30 -15.99 -19.98
C GLN A 145 -19.03 -16.63 -20.54
N ALA A 146 -18.22 -15.89 -21.30
CA ALA A 146 -16.94 -16.40 -21.81
C ALA A 146 -15.98 -16.84 -20.71
N ALA A 147 -15.94 -16.10 -19.59
CA ALA A 147 -15.15 -16.48 -18.41
C ALA A 147 -15.67 -17.80 -17.78
N ARG A 148 -16.99 -17.98 -17.70
CA ARG A 148 -17.60 -19.24 -17.23
C ARG A 148 -17.28 -20.40 -18.16
N GLU A 149 -17.35 -20.20 -19.46
CA GLU A 149 -17.01 -21.21 -20.46
C GLU A 149 -15.55 -21.65 -20.36
N ALA A 150 -14.63 -20.70 -20.12
CA ALA A 150 -13.23 -21.03 -19.84
C ALA A 150 -13.06 -21.86 -18.58
N GLN A 151 -13.82 -21.60 -17.51
CA GLN A 151 -13.85 -22.41 -16.30
C GLN A 151 -14.40 -23.82 -16.58
N ILE A 152 -15.51 -23.93 -17.29
CA ILE A 152 -16.14 -25.21 -17.66
C ILE A 152 -15.20 -26.04 -18.53
N THR A 153 -14.50 -25.39 -19.46
CA THR A 153 -13.51 -26.03 -20.33
C THR A 153 -12.35 -26.58 -19.51
N ALA A 154 -11.86 -25.84 -18.51
CA ALA A 154 -10.84 -26.32 -17.60
C ALA A 154 -11.30 -27.59 -16.86
N TRP A 155 -12.53 -27.64 -16.38
CA TRP A 155 -13.07 -28.84 -15.74
C TRP A 155 -13.15 -30.04 -16.68
N LYS A 156 -13.57 -29.85 -17.94
CA LYS A 156 -13.58 -30.93 -18.93
C LYS A 156 -12.19 -31.53 -19.14
N HIS A 157 -11.13 -30.70 -18.96
CA HIS A 157 -9.75 -31.15 -19.02
C HIS A 157 -9.18 -31.57 -17.64
N ARG A 158 -10.03 -31.88 -16.67
CA ARG A 158 -9.70 -32.34 -15.31
C ARG A 158 -8.88 -31.32 -14.48
N ALA A 159 -8.87 -30.06 -14.88
CA ALA A 159 -8.35 -28.99 -14.05
C ALA A 159 -9.42 -28.57 -13.02
N THR A 160 -9.02 -28.32 -11.80
CA THR A 160 -9.95 -27.91 -10.74
C THR A 160 -10.52 -26.52 -10.99
N HIS A 161 -9.72 -25.65 -11.60
CA HIS A 161 -10.07 -24.23 -11.81
C HIS A 161 -9.51 -23.70 -13.11
N ILE A 162 -10.11 -22.58 -13.58
CA ILE A 162 -9.61 -21.79 -14.71
C ILE A 162 -8.10 -21.52 -14.57
N PRO A 163 -7.29 -21.72 -15.64
CA PRO A 163 -5.84 -21.64 -15.51
C PRO A 163 -5.26 -20.25 -15.51
N TYR A 164 -6.01 -19.24 -15.95
CA TYR A 164 -5.57 -17.85 -16.01
C TYR A 164 -5.57 -17.19 -14.63
N ASN A 165 -4.73 -16.16 -14.44
CA ASN A 165 -4.85 -15.23 -13.32
C ASN A 165 -5.96 -14.23 -13.58
N PHE A 166 -6.01 -13.67 -14.79
CA PHE A 166 -7.00 -12.69 -15.22
C PHE A 166 -7.44 -12.96 -16.64
N LEU A 167 -8.68 -12.60 -16.94
CA LEU A 167 -9.18 -12.50 -18.30
C LEU A 167 -9.53 -11.04 -18.60
N ILE A 168 -9.32 -10.61 -19.85
CA ILE A 168 -9.68 -9.26 -20.31
C ILE A 168 -10.74 -9.39 -21.38
N GLY A 169 -11.87 -8.73 -21.16
CA GLY A 169 -12.99 -8.72 -22.07
C GLY A 169 -12.96 -7.56 -23.06
N GLY A 170 -13.65 -7.73 -24.20
CA GLY A 170 -13.85 -6.68 -25.16
C GLY A 170 -14.75 -5.54 -24.67
N ASP A 171 -15.35 -5.68 -23.50
CA ASP A 171 -16.05 -4.63 -22.76
C ASP A 171 -15.10 -3.69 -21.98
N GLY A 172 -13.79 -3.90 -22.10
CA GLY A 172 -12.78 -3.11 -21.42
C GLY A 172 -12.67 -3.36 -19.93
N LYS A 173 -13.03 -4.56 -19.47
CA LYS A 173 -12.93 -4.97 -18.05
C LYS A 173 -12.04 -6.17 -17.87
N THR A 174 -11.42 -6.21 -16.69
CA THR A 174 -10.62 -7.34 -16.22
C THR A 174 -11.45 -8.25 -15.32
N TYR A 175 -11.54 -9.51 -15.67
CA TYR A 175 -12.24 -10.55 -14.92
C TYR A 175 -11.24 -11.32 -14.07
N GLU A 176 -11.42 -11.29 -12.75
CA GLU A 176 -10.55 -12.02 -11.83
C GLU A 176 -10.81 -13.52 -11.94
N ALA A 177 -9.76 -14.30 -12.20
CA ALA A 177 -9.79 -15.75 -12.18
C ALA A 177 -9.03 -16.27 -10.95
N ARG A 178 -7.72 -16.53 -11.04
CA ARG A 178 -6.87 -16.85 -9.89
C ARG A 178 -6.33 -15.61 -9.18
N GLY A 179 -6.48 -14.44 -9.80
CA GLY A 179 -6.10 -13.15 -9.24
C GLY A 179 -4.61 -13.02 -9.00
N TRP A 180 -4.26 -12.07 -8.10
CA TRP A 180 -2.86 -11.83 -7.70
C TRP A 180 -2.35 -12.76 -6.61
N LYS A 181 -3.19 -13.65 -6.06
CA LYS A 181 -2.83 -14.50 -4.92
C LYS A 181 -2.52 -15.93 -5.31
N GLY A 182 -3.08 -16.41 -6.41
CA GLY A 182 -2.97 -17.79 -6.87
C GLY A 182 -1.98 -17.95 -8.02
N GLN A 183 -1.24 -19.06 -8.04
CA GLN A 183 -0.44 -19.48 -9.19
C GLN A 183 -1.34 -19.76 -10.38
N HIS A 184 -0.86 -19.51 -11.61
CA HIS A 184 -1.57 -19.94 -12.81
C HIS A 184 -1.70 -21.46 -12.88
N GLY A 185 -2.66 -21.95 -13.67
CA GLY A 185 -2.96 -23.38 -13.76
C GLY A 185 -2.46 -24.07 -15.02
N PHE A 186 -1.60 -23.43 -15.81
CA PHE A 186 -1.02 -24.02 -17.02
C PHE A 186 0.22 -24.84 -16.66
N SER A 187 0.09 -26.17 -16.73
CA SER A 187 1.20 -27.10 -16.43
C SER A 187 2.34 -27.03 -17.45
N GLU A 188 2.02 -26.63 -18.67
CA GLU A 188 2.96 -26.51 -19.78
C GLU A 188 3.77 -25.22 -19.77
N LEU A 189 3.34 -24.20 -19.01
CA LEU A 189 4.06 -22.95 -18.91
C LEU A 189 5.10 -22.96 -17.79
N PRO A 190 6.30 -22.42 -18.00
CA PRO A 190 7.30 -22.32 -16.94
C PRO A 190 6.94 -21.24 -15.89
N GLY A 191 7.60 -21.29 -14.74
CA GLY A 191 7.58 -20.20 -13.78
C GLY A 191 6.26 -20.05 -13.03
N MET A 192 5.67 -21.14 -12.55
CA MET A 192 4.40 -21.09 -11.81
C MET A 192 4.41 -20.14 -10.61
N ASN A 193 5.57 -19.98 -9.98
CA ASN A 193 5.69 -19.19 -8.74
C ASN A 193 5.98 -17.70 -8.97
N ASP A 194 6.41 -17.32 -10.17
CA ASP A 194 6.90 -15.97 -10.50
C ASP A 194 6.21 -15.35 -11.72
N THR A 195 5.10 -15.95 -12.17
CA THR A 195 4.43 -15.59 -13.41
C THR A 195 2.94 -15.31 -13.19
N ILE A 196 2.46 -14.20 -13.77
CA ILE A 196 1.03 -13.91 -13.95
C ILE A 196 0.67 -14.21 -15.41
N VAL A 197 -0.43 -14.94 -15.62
CA VAL A 197 -0.97 -15.27 -16.94
C VAL A 197 -2.28 -14.55 -17.18
N VAL A 198 -2.32 -13.78 -18.27
CA VAL A 198 -3.48 -12.99 -18.69
C VAL A 198 -4.02 -13.52 -20.02
N GLY A 199 -5.31 -13.83 -20.05
CA GLY A 199 -6.01 -14.24 -21.24
C GLY A 199 -6.86 -13.10 -21.83
N LEU A 200 -6.68 -12.75 -23.10
CA LEU A 200 -7.60 -11.87 -23.82
C LEU A 200 -8.73 -12.73 -24.38
N ILE A 201 -9.96 -12.43 -24.01
CA ILE A 201 -11.15 -13.18 -24.46
C ILE A 201 -11.35 -12.95 -25.94
N GLY A 202 -11.24 -14.02 -26.73
CA GLY A 202 -11.39 -13.99 -28.18
C GLY A 202 -10.35 -14.82 -28.91
N ASN A 203 -10.49 -14.91 -30.24
CA ASN A 203 -9.54 -15.53 -31.13
C ASN A 203 -8.84 -14.47 -32.00
N TYR A 204 -7.54 -14.30 -31.78
CA TYR A 204 -6.74 -13.27 -32.43
C TYR A 204 -5.65 -13.85 -33.35
N ASN A 205 -5.99 -14.94 -34.01
CA ASN A 205 -5.13 -15.51 -35.06
C ASN A 205 -5.07 -14.56 -36.28
N ASN A 206 -6.21 -14.14 -36.76
CA ASN A 206 -6.32 -13.39 -38.01
C ASN A 206 -6.76 -11.93 -37.79
N LYS A 207 -7.40 -11.64 -36.67
CA LYS A 207 -7.93 -10.31 -36.34
C LYS A 207 -7.17 -9.74 -35.16
N ARG A 208 -6.74 -8.48 -35.28
CA ARG A 208 -6.13 -7.73 -34.17
C ARG A 208 -7.17 -7.50 -33.05
N PRO A 209 -6.80 -7.65 -31.77
CA PRO A 209 -7.65 -7.20 -30.66
C PRO A 209 -7.99 -5.72 -30.80
N ASP A 210 -9.17 -5.34 -30.31
CA ASP A 210 -9.58 -3.94 -30.24
C ASP A 210 -8.73 -3.17 -29.23
N ASP A 211 -8.57 -1.87 -29.41
CA ASP A 211 -7.69 -1.02 -28.59
C ASP A 211 -8.08 -1.00 -27.12
N VAL A 212 -9.35 -1.23 -26.82
CA VAL A 212 -9.85 -1.30 -25.44
C VAL A 212 -9.23 -2.46 -24.64
N LEU A 213 -8.99 -3.62 -25.28
CA LEU A 213 -8.32 -4.75 -24.62
C LEU A 213 -6.85 -4.41 -24.27
N PHE A 214 -6.16 -3.71 -25.17
CA PHE A 214 -4.80 -3.27 -24.89
C PHE A 214 -4.75 -2.18 -23.83
N ALA A 215 -5.71 -1.25 -23.82
CA ALA A 215 -5.83 -0.23 -22.79
C ALA A 215 -6.06 -0.86 -21.41
N GLU A 216 -6.99 -1.81 -21.30
CA GLU A 216 -7.26 -2.52 -20.06
C GLU A 216 -6.09 -3.42 -19.65
N THR A 217 -5.40 -4.07 -20.61
CA THR A 217 -4.16 -4.83 -20.29
C THR A 217 -3.10 -3.95 -19.64
N LYS A 218 -2.89 -2.73 -20.16
CA LYS A 218 -1.96 -1.76 -19.57
C LYS A 218 -2.44 -1.29 -18.19
N ALA A 219 -3.75 -1.09 -18.01
CA ALA A 219 -4.34 -0.73 -16.73
C ALA A 219 -4.14 -1.84 -15.69
N LEU A 220 -4.37 -3.10 -16.04
CA LEU A 220 -4.10 -4.27 -15.19
C LEU A 220 -2.61 -4.37 -14.80
N ILE A 221 -1.70 -4.18 -15.75
CA ILE A 221 -0.25 -4.17 -15.47
C ILE A 221 0.10 -3.08 -14.46
N THR A 222 -0.39 -1.86 -14.69
CA THR A 222 -0.16 -0.72 -13.80
C THR A 222 -0.69 -0.99 -12.41
N GLU A 223 -1.90 -1.54 -12.31
CA GLU A 223 -2.52 -1.89 -11.04
C GLU A 223 -1.76 -3.02 -10.34
N SER A 224 -1.26 -4.01 -11.07
CA SER A 224 -0.46 -5.12 -10.53
C SER A 224 0.87 -4.62 -9.94
N ILE A 225 1.52 -3.65 -10.59
CA ILE A 225 2.72 -2.99 -10.08
C ILE A 225 2.37 -2.16 -8.84
N ARG A 226 1.29 -1.39 -8.87
CA ARG A 226 0.82 -0.59 -7.74
C ARG A 226 0.52 -1.44 -6.49
N ARG A 227 0.01 -2.67 -6.70
CA ARG A 227 -0.26 -3.65 -5.64
C ARG A 227 0.98 -4.42 -5.19
N PHE A 228 2.15 -4.13 -5.72
CA PHE A 228 3.37 -4.91 -5.49
C PHE A 228 3.20 -6.41 -5.80
N SER A 229 2.35 -6.72 -6.78
CA SER A 229 2.07 -8.08 -7.24
C SER A 229 2.73 -8.39 -8.57
N LEU A 230 3.43 -7.43 -9.16
CA LEU A 230 4.27 -7.54 -10.35
C LEU A 230 5.45 -6.58 -10.22
N SER A 231 6.65 -7.04 -10.49
CA SER A 231 7.85 -6.21 -10.49
C SER A 231 7.74 -5.09 -11.53
N PRO A 232 8.15 -3.85 -11.25
CA PRO A 232 8.26 -2.79 -12.27
C PRO A 232 9.19 -3.15 -13.41
N ALA A 233 10.16 -4.03 -13.18
CA ALA A 233 11.10 -4.55 -14.18
C ALA A 233 10.64 -5.88 -14.79
N TYR A 234 9.33 -6.13 -14.83
CA TYR A 234 8.77 -7.36 -15.36
C TYR A 234 9.18 -7.64 -16.80
N ARG A 235 9.10 -8.90 -17.18
CA ARG A 235 9.35 -9.40 -18.54
C ARG A 235 8.04 -9.94 -19.11
N MET A 236 7.68 -9.51 -20.32
CA MET A 236 6.43 -9.93 -20.96
C MET A 236 6.71 -10.91 -22.07
N TYR A 237 5.92 -11.97 -22.14
CA TYR A 237 6.02 -13.03 -23.11
C TYR A 237 4.67 -13.33 -23.74
N GLY A 238 4.72 -13.80 -24.99
CA GLY A 238 3.59 -14.51 -25.63
C GLY A 238 3.80 -16.02 -25.55
N VAL A 239 2.82 -16.78 -26.02
CA VAL A 239 2.88 -18.25 -26.10
C VAL A 239 2.84 -18.69 -27.56
N VAL A 240 3.69 -19.65 -27.90
CA VAL A 240 3.69 -20.32 -29.21
C VAL A 240 3.57 -21.83 -29.00
N TYR A 241 2.52 -22.40 -29.56
CA TYR A 241 2.25 -23.82 -29.58
C TYR A 241 2.87 -24.43 -30.85
N ARG A 242 3.87 -25.30 -30.71
CA ARG A 242 4.51 -25.97 -31.88
C ARG A 242 3.61 -26.97 -32.53
N SER A 243 2.87 -27.74 -31.72
CA SER A 243 1.98 -28.81 -32.20
C SER A 243 0.58 -28.33 -32.60
N MET A 244 0.22 -27.09 -32.30
CA MET A 244 -1.12 -26.52 -32.49
C MET A 244 -1.00 -25.07 -33.00
N PRO A 245 -0.53 -24.87 -34.25
CA PRO A 245 -0.31 -23.51 -34.79
C PRO A 245 -1.59 -22.66 -34.81
N GLU A 246 -2.74 -23.29 -34.85
CA GLU A 246 -4.08 -22.65 -34.79
C GLU A 246 -4.35 -21.97 -33.45
N LYS A 247 -3.60 -22.34 -32.39
CA LYS A 247 -3.68 -21.68 -31.07
C LYS A 247 -2.71 -20.49 -30.93
N ASN A 248 -1.89 -20.24 -31.92
CA ASN A 248 -1.02 -19.06 -31.92
C ASN A 248 -1.85 -17.81 -32.27
N ALA A 249 -1.48 -16.67 -31.76
CA ALA A 249 -2.19 -15.41 -31.95
C ALA A 249 -1.30 -14.35 -32.64
N PRO A 250 -0.90 -14.54 -33.91
CA PRO A 250 0.04 -13.64 -34.55
C PRO A 250 -0.45 -12.20 -34.61
N ALA A 251 -1.76 -11.96 -34.79
CA ALA A 251 -2.31 -10.61 -34.84
C ALA A 251 -2.26 -9.90 -33.45
N LEU A 252 -2.43 -10.64 -32.35
CA LEU A 252 -2.23 -10.12 -31.00
C LEU A 252 -0.75 -9.76 -30.79
N TYR A 253 0.15 -10.66 -31.12
CA TYR A 253 1.57 -10.49 -30.83
C TYR A 253 2.24 -9.45 -31.74
N ALA A 254 1.68 -9.12 -32.89
CA ALA A 254 2.14 -8.00 -33.71
C ALA A 254 2.13 -6.66 -32.94
N GLU A 255 1.16 -6.48 -32.07
CA GLU A 255 1.07 -5.30 -31.21
C GLU A 255 1.96 -5.42 -29.96
N LEU A 256 1.88 -6.55 -29.23
CA LEU A 256 2.61 -6.73 -27.98
C LEU A 256 4.14 -6.67 -28.15
N LYS A 257 4.67 -7.06 -29.31
CA LYS A 257 6.10 -6.95 -29.66
C LYS A 257 6.64 -5.51 -29.60
N ARG A 258 5.77 -4.51 -29.73
CA ARG A 258 6.13 -3.09 -29.68
C ARG A 258 6.23 -2.55 -28.25
N TRP A 259 5.82 -3.34 -27.25
CA TRP A 259 5.81 -2.89 -25.87
C TRP A 259 7.20 -3.06 -25.21
N ASN A 260 7.59 -2.11 -24.37
CA ASN A 260 8.95 -2.00 -23.81
C ASN A 260 9.42 -3.24 -23.06
N HIS A 261 8.51 -3.96 -22.39
CA HIS A 261 8.81 -5.13 -21.56
C HIS A 261 8.77 -6.46 -22.32
N TRP A 262 8.50 -6.43 -23.62
CA TRP A 262 8.46 -7.63 -24.46
C TRP A 262 9.83 -8.31 -24.51
N ARG A 263 9.86 -9.64 -24.33
CA ARG A 263 11.06 -10.47 -24.34
C ARG A 263 10.99 -11.66 -25.28
N GLY A 264 9.87 -11.89 -25.94
CA GLY A 264 9.72 -12.99 -26.86
C GLY A 264 8.59 -13.94 -26.53
N PHE A 265 8.80 -15.20 -26.84
CA PHE A 265 7.79 -16.24 -26.67
C PHE A 265 8.26 -17.33 -25.73
N VAL A 266 7.33 -17.87 -24.96
CA VAL A 266 7.41 -19.19 -24.37
C VAL A 266 6.89 -20.18 -25.39
N THR A 267 7.65 -21.24 -25.66
CA THR A 267 7.26 -22.30 -26.59
C THR A 267 6.72 -23.49 -25.81
N VAL A 268 5.58 -23.99 -26.22
CA VAL A 268 4.83 -25.12 -25.61
C VAL A 268 4.58 -26.21 -26.66
#